data_3c923f4aa06dc294279ebf444aa50a5b
#
_entry.id   3c923f4aa06dc294279ebf444aa50a5b
#
_cell.length_a   1.000
_cell.length_b   1.000
_cell.length_c   1.000
_cell.angle_alpha   90.00
_cell.angle_beta   90.00
_cell.angle_gamma   90.00
#
_symmetry.space_group_name_H-M   'P 1'
#
loop_
_entity.id
_entity.type
_entity.pdbx_description
1 polymer ?
#
loop_
_entity_poly.entity_id
_entity_poly.type
_entity_poly.pdbx_seq_one_letter_code
_entity_poly.pdbx_strand_id
1 'polypeptide(L)'
;MSFEPTDSAAAKAGNPSNPQRLPTALQADLAAAFPQLERGETRDGTTWLRVAMPQLIDLATWVKARGFVRFLDCTVVDEPSRADRFELNYLLYSMAEHCWLRLKARSLGEAPSMTSLFAAADWYEREVFDLFGVCFVGHPNLRRILLPDDFEGPAPLRRDVPIGSEPVDFTVTRELYGT
;
A
#
# COMPACT_ATOMS: atom_id res chain seq x y z
N MET A 1 16.74 14.58 28.19
CA MET A 1 17.56 14.02 27.09
C MET A 1 16.67 14.02 25.86
N SER A 2 16.81 15.07 25.03
CA SER A 2 15.97 15.28 23.86
C SER A 2 16.56 14.49 22.70
N PHE A 3 15.78 13.59 22.15
CA PHE A 3 16.14 12.80 20.97
C PHE A 3 15.80 13.64 19.73
N GLU A 4 16.80 14.28 19.13
CA GLU A 4 16.64 14.88 17.80
C GLU A 4 16.75 13.79 16.74
N PRO A 5 15.76 13.65 15.83
CA PRO A 5 15.91 12.78 14.66
C PRO A 5 16.84 13.49 13.68
N THR A 6 18.04 13.00 13.53
CA THR A 6 18.93 13.38 12.43
C THR A 6 18.34 12.86 11.13
N ASP A 7 17.66 13.75 10.41
CA ASP A 7 17.20 13.55 9.05
C ASP A 7 18.42 13.61 8.12
N SER A 8 19.08 12.47 7.95
CA SER A 8 20.16 12.29 6.98
C SER A 8 19.55 11.78 5.67
N ALA A 9 18.92 12.69 4.93
CA ALA A 9 18.53 12.48 3.54
C ALA A 9 19.78 12.56 2.62
N ALA A 10 20.77 11.72 2.87
CA ALA A 10 21.79 11.40 1.88
C ALA A 10 21.23 10.25 1.03
N ALA A 11 20.59 10.59 -0.10
CA ALA A 11 20.27 9.65 -1.16
C ALA A 11 21.59 8.98 -1.61
N LYS A 12 21.91 7.81 -1.05
CA LYS A 12 22.99 6.97 -1.58
C LYS A 12 22.56 6.58 -2.98
N ALA A 13 23.35 7.00 -3.98
CA ALA A 13 23.22 6.53 -5.34
C ALA A 13 23.21 5.00 -5.31
N GLY A 14 22.06 4.39 -5.65
CA GLY A 14 21.88 2.95 -5.57
C GLY A 14 22.89 2.22 -6.44
N ASN A 15 23.34 1.06 -6.00
CA ASN A 15 24.23 0.20 -6.75
C ASN A 15 23.62 -0.13 -8.13
N PRO A 16 24.22 0.24 -9.26
CA PRO A 16 23.67 -0.01 -10.59
C PRO A 16 23.53 -1.48 -10.96
N SER A 17 24.14 -2.40 -10.21
CA SER A 17 24.06 -3.85 -10.38
C SER A 17 22.98 -4.51 -9.49
N ASN A 18 22.15 -3.76 -8.76
CA ASN A 18 21.06 -4.33 -7.99
C ASN A 18 19.94 -4.80 -8.93
N PRO A 19 19.64 -6.11 -9.04
CA PRO A 19 18.60 -6.64 -9.92
C PRO A 19 17.17 -6.20 -9.54
N GLN A 20 17.00 -5.56 -8.40
CA GLN A 20 15.69 -5.04 -7.94
C GLN A 20 15.41 -3.62 -8.44
N ARG A 21 16.38 -2.97 -9.06
CA ARG A 21 16.26 -1.60 -9.54
C ARG A 21 15.54 -1.54 -10.88
N LEU A 22 14.67 -0.54 -11.03
CA LEU A 22 13.99 -0.26 -12.29
C LEU A 22 15.01 0.03 -13.41
N PRO A 23 14.93 -0.59 -14.61
CA PRO A 23 15.84 -0.35 -15.72
C PRO A 23 15.92 1.12 -16.12
N THR A 24 17.11 1.60 -16.47
CA THR A 24 17.34 3.03 -16.76
C THR A 24 16.49 3.54 -17.93
N ALA A 25 16.30 2.72 -18.96
CA ALA A 25 15.42 3.07 -20.10
C ALA A 25 13.99 3.31 -19.63
N LEU A 26 13.46 2.44 -18.78
CA LEU A 26 12.11 2.56 -18.24
C LEU A 26 11.98 3.78 -17.30
N GLN A 27 13.05 4.13 -16.57
CA GLN A 27 13.07 5.35 -15.75
C GLN A 27 12.98 6.63 -16.60
N ALA A 28 13.63 6.65 -17.77
CA ALA A 28 13.57 7.78 -18.69
C ALA A 28 12.18 7.96 -19.30
N ASP A 29 11.58 6.84 -19.78
CA ASP A 29 10.22 6.82 -20.32
C ASP A 29 9.18 7.25 -19.29
N LEU A 30 9.36 6.81 -18.06
CA LEU A 30 8.49 7.16 -16.93
C LEU A 30 8.55 8.66 -16.63
N ALA A 31 9.76 9.24 -16.62
CA ALA A 31 9.94 10.67 -16.37
C ALA A 31 9.32 11.54 -17.48
N ALA A 32 9.33 11.06 -18.72
CA ALA A 32 8.67 11.72 -19.84
C ALA A 32 7.15 11.64 -19.76
N ALA A 33 6.60 10.46 -19.39
CA ALA A 33 5.17 10.25 -19.31
C ALA A 33 4.52 10.90 -18.07
N PHE A 34 5.25 10.97 -16.95
CA PHE A 34 4.76 11.51 -15.67
C PHE A 34 5.78 12.49 -15.06
N PRO A 35 5.87 13.72 -15.55
CA PRO A 35 6.91 14.68 -15.14
C PRO A 35 6.80 15.13 -13.67
N GLN A 36 5.61 15.00 -13.05
CA GLN A 36 5.38 15.37 -11.65
C GLN A 36 5.50 14.20 -10.68
N LEU A 37 5.96 13.04 -11.15
CA LEU A 37 6.08 11.84 -10.35
C LEU A 37 7.24 11.96 -9.36
N GLU A 38 6.95 11.78 -8.08
CA GLU A 38 7.99 11.58 -7.08
C GLU A 38 8.52 10.14 -7.15
N ARG A 39 9.82 9.96 -7.02
CA ARG A 39 10.46 8.64 -7.07
C ARG A 39 11.59 8.52 -6.07
N GLY A 40 11.87 7.32 -5.64
CA GLY A 40 12.99 7.00 -4.77
C GLY A 40 13.21 5.50 -4.67
N GLU A 41 14.12 5.11 -3.80
CA GLU A 41 14.45 3.71 -3.54
C GLU A 41 14.29 3.41 -2.05
N THR A 42 13.81 2.22 -1.73
CA THR A 42 13.80 1.68 -0.37
C THR A 42 15.19 1.14 0.00
N ARG A 43 15.40 0.76 1.26
CA ARG A 43 16.70 0.21 1.73
C ARG A 43 17.12 -1.07 0.99
N ASP A 44 16.16 -1.87 0.56
CA ASP A 44 16.36 -3.10 -0.21
C ASP A 44 16.58 -2.85 -1.72
N GLY A 45 16.53 -1.58 -2.16
CA GLY A 45 16.71 -1.18 -3.54
C GLY A 45 15.45 -1.22 -4.40
N THR A 46 14.29 -1.53 -3.81
CA THR A 46 13.01 -1.46 -4.54
C THR A 46 12.69 -0.01 -4.91
N THR A 47 12.45 0.25 -6.18
CA THR A 47 12.01 1.56 -6.65
C THR A 47 10.57 1.82 -6.22
N TRP A 48 10.30 3.01 -5.69
CA TRP A 48 8.95 3.48 -5.45
C TRP A 48 8.62 4.72 -6.27
N LEU A 49 7.36 4.82 -6.66
CA LEU A 49 6.78 5.91 -7.43
C LEU A 49 5.58 6.46 -6.67
N ARG A 50 5.57 7.77 -6.37
CA ARG A 50 4.42 8.42 -5.75
C ARG A 50 3.75 9.35 -6.74
N VAL A 51 2.45 9.26 -6.84
CA VAL A 51 1.58 10.00 -7.76
C VAL A 51 0.37 10.55 -7.02
N ALA A 52 -0.21 11.61 -7.54
CA ALA A 52 -1.50 12.09 -7.07
C ALA A 52 -2.60 11.04 -7.32
N MET A 53 -3.55 10.92 -6.41
CA MET A 53 -4.61 9.90 -6.47
C MET A 53 -5.33 9.82 -7.83
N PRO A 54 -5.70 10.93 -8.52
CA PRO A 54 -6.36 10.87 -9.82
C PRO A 54 -5.52 10.21 -10.93
N GLN A 55 -4.18 10.22 -10.80
CA GLN A 55 -3.26 9.66 -11.79
C GLN A 55 -2.86 8.21 -11.49
N LEU A 56 -3.36 7.64 -10.38
CA LEU A 56 -2.93 6.32 -9.90
C LEU A 56 -3.27 5.22 -10.92
N ILE A 57 -4.48 5.22 -11.47
CA ILE A 57 -4.92 4.22 -12.46
C ILE A 57 -4.14 4.36 -13.78
N ASP A 58 -3.87 5.59 -14.22
CA ASP A 58 -3.09 5.85 -15.43
C ASP A 58 -1.66 5.33 -15.27
N LEU A 59 -1.02 5.60 -14.13
CA LEU A 59 0.30 5.09 -13.81
C LEU A 59 0.29 3.54 -13.74
N ALA A 60 -0.69 2.94 -13.06
CA ALA A 60 -0.82 1.49 -12.95
C ALA A 60 -1.02 0.84 -14.32
N THR A 61 -1.82 1.43 -15.18
CA THR A 61 -2.03 0.99 -16.57
C THR A 61 -0.74 1.06 -17.37
N TRP A 62 -0.01 2.18 -17.23
CA TRP A 62 1.24 2.42 -17.93
C TRP A 62 2.33 1.40 -17.53
N VAL A 63 2.51 1.12 -16.23
CA VAL A 63 3.50 0.15 -15.74
C VAL A 63 3.10 -1.28 -16.08
N LYS A 64 1.80 -1.61 -16.04
CA LYS A 64 1.29 -2.91 -16.45
C LYS A 64 1.62 -3.21 -17.91
N ALA A 65 1.42 -2.24 -18.83
CA ALA A 65 1.77 -2.36 -20.24
C ALA A 65 3.28 -2.58 -20.47
N ARG A 66 4.12 -2.29 -19.48
CA ARG A 66 5.57 -2.48 -19.49
C ARG A 66 6.06 -3.71 -18.72
N GLY A 67 5.16 -4.67 -18.49
CA GLY A 67 5.51 -5.96 -17.94
C GLY A 67 5.39 -6.11 -16.41
N PHE A 68 4.91 -5.08 -15.69
CA PHE A 68 4.57 -5.20 -14.26
C PHE A 68 3.17 -5.80 -14.11
N VAL A 69 3.04 -7.07 -14.45
CA VAL A 69 1.75 -7.78 -14.52
C VAL A 69 1.38 -8.52 -13.24
N ARG A 70 2.35 -8.75 -12.34
CA ARG A 70 2.08 -9.42 -11.07
C ARG A 70 1.80 -8.38 -9.99
N PHE A 71 0.58 -8.40 -9.51
CA PHE A 71 0.15 -7.66 -8.33
C PHE A 71 0.41 -8.55 -7.11
N LEU A 72 1.18 -8.07 -6.15
CA LEU A 72 1.68 -8.90 -5.05
C LEU A 72 1.13 -8.47 -3.71
N ASP A 73 0.85 -7.16 -3.55
CA ASP A 73 0.38 -6.62 -2.29
C ASP A 73 -0.29 -5.26 -2.49
N CYS A 74 -1.24 -4.95 -1.60
CA CYS A 74 -1.76 -3.61 -1.37
C CYS A 74 -1.86 -3.40 0.14
N THR A 75 -1.17 -2.41 0.67
CA THR A 75 -1.22 -2.08 2.07
C THR A 75 -1.31 -0.58 2.30
N VAL A 76 -1.62 -0.17 3.52
CA VAL A 76 -1.79 1.23 3.91
C VAL A 76 -0.87 1.60 5.06
N VAL A 77 -0.27 2.79 4.96
CA VAL A 77 0.36 3.46 6.11
C VAL A 77 -0.61 4.54 6.59
N ASP A 78 -1.04 4.42 7.85
CA ASP A 78 -1.91 5.40 8.49
C ASP A 78 -1.08 6.48 9.21
N GLU A 79 -1.22 7.73 8.77
CA GLU A 79 -0.53 8.91 9.33
C GLU A 79 -1.57 9.95 9.83
N PRO A 80 -2.15 9.79 11.03
CA PRO A 80 -3.25 10.66 11.51
C PRO A 80 -2.91 12.15 11.61
N SER A 81 -1.63 12.51 11.67
CA SER A 81 -1.16 13.89 11.71
C SER A 81 -1.29 14.63 10.37
N ARG A 82 -1.58 13.93 9.28
CA ARG A 82 -1.70 14.48 7.93
C ARG A 82 -3.16 14.60 7.51
N ALA A 83 -3.46 15.59 6.69
CA ALA A 83 -4.78 15.72 6.07
C ALA A 83 -5.06 14.54 5.11
N ASP A 84 -4.08 14.18 4.26
CA ASP A 84 -4.08 13.03 3.37
C ASP A 84 -3.60 11.76 4.10
N ARG A 85 -4.34 11.38 5.11
CA ARG A 85 -4.00 10.45 6.19
C ARG A 85 -3.42 9.11 5.72
N PHE A 86 -4.00 8.52 4.68
CA PHE A 86 -3.67 7.15 4.25
C PHE A 86 -2.71 7.16 3.06
N GLU A 87 -1.51 6.58 3.21
CA GLU A 87 -0.63 6.30 2.08
C GLU A 87 -0.82 4.85 1.63
N LEU A 88 -1.50 4.66 0.49
CA LEU A 88 -1.62 3.36 -0.15
C LEU A 88 -0.30 2.99 -0.81
N ASN A 89 0.09 1.73 -0.65
CA ASN A 89 1.29 1.15 -1.21
C ASN A 89 0.90 -0.12 -1.99
N TYR A 90 1.12 -0.11 -3.30
CA TYR A 90 0.86 -1.25 -4.18
C TYR A 90 2.18 -1.84 -4.64
N LEU A 91 2.40 -3.13 -4.40
CA LEU A 91 3.62 -3.81 -4.79
C LEU A 91 3.39 -4.62 -6.06
N LEU A 92 4.15 -4.30 -7.09
CA LEU A 92 4.10 -4.95 -8.39
C LEU A 92 5.44 -5.62 -8.69
N TYR A 93 5.42 -6.65 -9.54
CA TYR A 93 6.62 -7.34 -10.00
C TYR A 93 6.57 -7.59 -11.52
N SER A 94 7.71 -7.35 -12.16
CA SER A 94 7.95 -7.72 -13.55
C SER A 94 8.78 -8.98 -13.65
N MET A 95 8.23 -10.01 -14.31
CA MET A 95 8.97 -11.25 -14.59
C MET A 95 10.05 -11.05 -15.65
N ALA A 96 9.83 -10.13 -16.60
CA ALA A 96 10.77 -9.86 -17.67
C ALA A 96 12.00 -9.09 -17.19
N GLU A 97 11.76 -8.08 -16.33
CA GLU A 97 12.81 -7.20 -15.81
C GLU A 97 13.40 -7.71 -14.47
N HIS A 98 12.80 -8.78 -13.90
CA HIS A 98 13.18 -9.33 -12.59
C HIS A 98 13.27 -8.27 -11.48
N CYS A 99 12.39 -7.28 -11.50
CA CYS A 99 12.41 -6.18 -10.54
C CYS A 99 11.05 -5.89 -9.91
N TRP A 100 11.10 -5.30 -8.73
CA TRP A 100 9.96 -4.85 -7.95
C TRP A 100 9.67 -3.38 -8.20
N LEU A 101 8.41 -3.02 -8.14
CA LEU A 101 7.98 -1.63 -8.23
C LEU A 101 6.89 -1.37 -7.20
N ARG A 102 7.06 -0.32 -6.41
CA ARG A 102 6.05 0.13 -5.46
C ARG A 102 5.37 1.40 -5.95
N LEU A 103 4.07 1.35 -6.17
CA LEU A 103 3.27 2.54 -6.43
C LEU A 103 2.73 3.07 -5.11
N LYS A 104 2.79 4.39 -4.94
CA LYS A 104 2.30 5.07 -3.75
C LYS A 104 1.33 6.17 -4.13
N ALA A 105 0.23 6.29 -3.39
CA ALA A 105 -0.69 7.40 -3.50
C ALA A 105 -1.29 7.74 -2.15
N ARG A 106 -1.57 9.01 -1.90
CA ARG A 106 -2.18 9.45 -0.64
C ARG A 106 -3.67 9.68 -0.80
N SER A 107 -4.43 9.35 0.25
CA SER A 107 -5.88 9.38 0.28
C SER A 107 -6.41 9.93 1.60
N LEU A 108 -7.62 10.49 1.54
CA LEU A 108 -8.45 10.85 2.70
C LEU A 108 -9.27 9.66 3.24
N GLY A 109 -9.26 8.51 2.55
CA GLY A 109 -10.05 7.32 2.89
C GLY A 109 -10.76 6.71 1.69
N GLU A 110 -10.56 7.25 0.48
CA GLU A 110 -11.09 6.69 -0.76
C GLU A 110 -10.00 6.55 -1.81
N ALA A 111 -10.02 5.48 -2.58
CA ALA A 111 -9.11 5.22 -3.70
C ALA A 111 -9.85 4.54 -4.85
N PRO A 112 -9.43 4.71 -6.10
CA PRO A 112 -9.94 3.92 -7.20
C PRO A 112 -9.49 2.47 -7.08
N SER A 113 -10.39 1.53 -7.36
CA SER A 113 -10.06 0.10 -7.36
C SER A 113 -9.14 -0.26 -8.52
N MET A 114 -8.15 -1.10 -8.26
CA MET A 114 -7.26 -1.68 -9.26
C MET A 114 -7.76 -3.03 -9.81
N THR A 115 -8.92 -3.52 -9.40
CA THR A 115 -9.47 -4.82 -9.81
C THR A 115 -9.67 -4.95 -11.32
N SER A 116 -9.99 -3.86 -12.01
CA SER A 116 -10.08 -3.83 -13.48
C SER A 116 -8.73 -4.06 -14.18
N LEU A 117 -7.63 -3.72 -13.52
CA LEU A 117 -6.28 -3.93 -14.03
C LEU A 117 -5.68 -5.25 -13.51
N PHE A 118 -5.89 -5.57 -12.24
CA PHE A 118 -5.28 -6.70 -11.57
C PHE A 118 -6.33 -7.47 -10.77
N ALA A 119 -6.70 -8.67 -11.20
CA ALA A 119 -7.70 -9.48 -10.49
C ALA A 119 -7.30 -9.81 -9.04
N ALA A 120 -6.01 -9.92 -8.76
CA ALA A 120 -5.51 -10.15 -7.40
C ALA A 120 -5.80 -8.98 -6.44
N ALA A 121 -5.99 -7.76 -6.95
CA ALA A 121 -6.30 -6.59 -6.13
C ALA A 121 -7.60 -6.76 -5.32
N ASP A 122 -8.57 -7.58 -5.80
CA ASP A 122 -9.84 -7.85 -5.10
C ASP A 122 -9.61 -8.18 -3.62
N TRP A 123 -8.75 -9.15 -3.32
CA TRP A 123 -8.53 -9.61 -1.96
C TRP A 123 -7.78 -8.58 -1.10
N TYR A 124 -6.74 -7.98 -1.63
CA TYR A 124 -5.94 -6.99 -0.91
C TYR A 124 -6.70 -5.69 -0.63
N GLU A 125 -7.53 -5.24 -1.57
CA GLU A 125 -8.37 -4.06 -1.38
C GLU A 125 -9.45 -4.30 -0.33
N ARG A 126 -10.03 -5.50 -0.28
CA ARG A 126 -10.97 -5.90 0.77
C ARG A 126 -10.29 -6.00 2.14
N GLU A 127 -9.06 -6.49 2.23
CA GLU A 127 -8.27 -6.49 3.46
C GLU A 127 -8.03 -5.06 3.97
N VAL A 128 -7.59 -4.16 3.08
CA VAL A 128 -7.38 -2.74 3.43
C VAL A 128 -8.69 -2.07 3.83
N PHE A 129 -9.79 -2.35 3.13
CA PHE A 129 -11.11 -1.86 3.51
C PHE A 129 -11.50 -2.34 4.91
N ASP A 130 -11.33 -3.61 5.20
CA ASP A 130 -11.72 -4.22 6.47
C ASP A 130 -10.90 -3.69 7.65
N LEU A 131 -9.58 -3.60 7.50
CA LEU A 131 -8.66 -3.30 8.59
C LEU A 131 -8.35 -1.79 8.76
N PHE A 132 -8.46 -0.98 7.71
CA PHE A 132 -8.18 0.46 7.73
C PHE A 132 -9.40 1.33 7.42
N GLY A 133 -10.46 0.75 6.85
CA GLY A 133 -11.67 1.48 6.46
C GLY A 133 -11.49 2.35 5.21
N VAL A 134 -10.53 2.04 4.34
CA VAL A 134 -10.38 2.73 3.05
C VAL A 134 -11.36 2.17 2.04
N CYS A 135 -12.17 3.02 1.43
CA CYS A 135 -13.15 2.64 0.41
C CYS A 135 -12.52 2.59 -0.97
N PHE A 136 -12.69 1.48 -1.72
CA PHE A 136 -12.20 1.33 -3.10
C PHE A 136 -13.33 1.52 -4.10
N VAL A 137 -13.36 2.69 -4.73
CA VAL A 137 -14.39 3.06 -5.71
C VAL A 137 -14.24 2.21 -6.97
N GLY A 138 -15.34 1.57 -7.39
CA GLY A 138 -15.34 0.67 -8.55
C GLY A 138 -14.93 -0.78 -8.23
N HIS A 139 -14.70 -1.12 -6.98
CA HIS A 139 -14.47 -2.51 -6.57
C HIS A 139 -15.76 -3.34 -6.77
N PRO A 140 -15.70 -4.52 -7.42
CA PRO A 140 -16.90 -5.29 -7.77
C PRO A 140 -17.64 -5.89 -6.57
N ASN A 141 -16.94 -6.12 -5.44
CA ASN A 141 -17.51 -6.78 -4.26
C ASN A 141 -16.78 -6.35 -2.99
N LEU A 142 -16.84 -5.06 -2.63
CA LEU A 142 -16.17 -4.51 -1.46
C LEU A 142 -16.92 -4.90 -0.18
N ARG A 143 -16.50 -5.97 0.46
CA ARG A 143 -17.04 -6.49 1.73
C ARG A 143 -15.92 -6.99 2.62
N ARG A 144 -16.17 -7.10 3.92
CA ARG A 144 -15.23 -7.66 4.90
C ARG A 144 -14.79 -9.08 4.54
N ILE A 145 -13.56 -9.45 4.93
CA ILE A 145 -12.98 -10.78 4.71
C ILE A 145 -12.26 -11.35 5.93
N LEU A 146 -11.82 -10.50 6.86
CA LEU A 146 -11.03 -10.89 8.03
C LEU A 146 -11.81 -10.70 9.33
N LEU A 147 -12.49 -9.57 9.48
CA LEU A 147 -13.30 -9.31 10.68
C LEU A 147 -14.64 -10.07 10.59
N PRO A 148 -15.19 -10.49 11.72
CA PRO A 148 -16.53 -11.06 11.78
C PRO A 148 -17.59 -10.12 11.20
N ASP A 149 -18.67 -10.67 10.64
CA ASP A 149 -19.75 -9.88 10.04
C ASP A 149 -20.46 -8.97 11.06
N ASP A 150 -20.48 -9.39 12.33
CA ASP A 150 -21.07 -8.70 13.48
C ASP A 150 -20.08 -7.76 14.21
N PHE A 151 -18.89 -7.57 13.69
CA PHE A 151 -17.92 -6.64 14.28
C PHE A 151 -18.41 -5.19 14.18
N GLU A 152 -18.70 -4.55 15.30
CA GLU A 152 -19.22 -3.17 15.38
C GLU A 152 -18.14 -2.12 15.70
N GLY A 153 -16.89 -2.54 15.85
CA GLY A 153 -15.76 -1.66 16.16
C GLY A 153 -15.25 -0.82 14.97
N PRO A 154 -14.42 0.17 15.25
CA PRO A 154 -13.68 0.89 14.19
C PRO A 154 -12.65 -0.03 13.54
N ALA A 155 -12.17 0.34 12.34
CA ALA A 155 -11.15 -0.42 11.63
C ALA A 155 -9.87 -0.58 12.50
N PRO A 156 -9.48 -1.82 12.87
CA PRO A 156 -8.59 -2.07 14.01
C PRO A 156 -7.13 -1.66 13.78
N LEU A 157 -6.68 -1.55 12.53
CA LEU A 157 -5.29 -1.14 12.23
C LEU A 157 -5.12 0.37 12.09
N ARG A 158 -6.15 1.14 12.32
CA ARG A 158 -6.03 2.60 12.38
C ARG A 158 -5.30 3.01 13.64
N ARG A 159 -4.36 3.96 13.52
CA ARG A 159 -3.53 4.44 14.65
C ARG A 159 -4.30 5.22 15.70
N ASP A 160 -5.49 5.70 15.41
CA ASP A 160 -6.38 6.38 16.35
C ASP A 160 -7.28 5.40 17.13
N VAL A 161 -7.20 4.10 16.85
CA VAL A 161 -7.88 3.05 17.60
C VAL A 161 -6.95 2.57 18.72
N PRO A 162 -7.33 2.71 20.00
CA PRO A 162 -6.50 2.27 21.11
C PRO A 162 -6.34 0.74 21.15
N ILE A 163 -5.14 0.27 21.44
CA ILE A 163 -4.89 -1.15 21.70
C ILE A 163 -5.68 -1.56 22.97
N GLY A 164 -6.48 -2.62 22.87
CA GLY A 164 -7.30 -3.11 24.00
C GLY A 164 -8.74 -2.57 24.02
N SER A 165 -9.14 -1.77 23.01
CA SER A 165 -10.55 -1.40 22.83
C SER A 165 -11.37 -2.49 22.08
N GLU A 166 -10.73 -3.59 21.72
CA GLU A 166 -11.40 -4.73 21.09
C GLU A 166 -12.32 -5.40 22.11
N PRO A 167 -13.59 -5.69 21.76
CA PRO A 167 -14.48 -6.48 22.58
C PRO A 167 -14.07 -7.96 22.57
N VAL A 168 -12.90 -8.28 23.13
CA VAL A 168 -12.47 -9.66 23.28
C VAL A 168 -13.06 -10.17 24.61
N ASP A 169 -14.06 -11.00 24.51
CA ASP A 169 -14.60 -11.69 25.67
C ASP A 169 -13.69 -12.87 26.06
N PHE A 170 -12.78 -12.61 26.99
CA PHE A 170 -11.88 -13.64 27.55
C PHE A 170 -12.59 -14.64 28.49
N THR A 171 -13.87 -14.46 28.76
CA THR A 171 -14.62 -15.31 29.70
C THR A 171 -14.84 -16.73 29.16
N VAL A 172 -14.90 -16.91 27.86
CA VAL A 172 -15.12 -18.23 27.23
C VAL A 172 -13.96 -19.20 27.45
N THR A 173 -12.73 -18.69 27.57
CA THR A 173 -11.54 -19.56 27.69
C THR A 173 -11.43 -20.24 29.06
N ARG A 174 -11.99 -19.65 30.11
CA ARG A 174 -11.90 -20.18 31.48
C ARG A 174 -12.86 -21.37 31.74
N GLU A 175 -13.98 -21.41 31.01
CA GLU A 175 -14.96 -22.51 31.11
C GLU A 175 -14.57 -23.74 30.26
N LEU A 176 -13.81 -23.55 29.17
CA LEU A 176 -13.39 -24.62 28.28
C LEU A 176 -12.15 -25.40 28.75
N TYR A 177 -11.31 -24.80 29.62
CA TYR A 177 -10.08 -25.39 30.14
C TYR A 177 -10.06 -25.47 31.66
N GLY A 178 -11.24 -25.70 32.29
CA GLY A 178 -11.38 -25.78 33.74
C GLY A 178 -10.31 -26.65 34.39
N THR A 179 -9.61 -26.07 35.34
CA THR A 179 -8.70 -26.74 36.26
C THR A 179 -9.46 -27.55 37.28
#